data_cb89ce41b017d6c9c20bcdbc004cb265
#
_entry.id   cb89ce41b017d6c9c20bcdbc004cb265
#
_cell.length_a   1.000
_cell.length_b   1.000
_cell.length_c   1.000
_cell.angle_alpha   90.00
_cell.angle_beta   90.00
_cell.angle_gamma   90.00
#
_symmetry.space_group_name_H-M   'P 1'
#
loop_
_entity.id
_entity.type
_entity.pdbx_description
1 polymer ?
#
loop_
_entity_poly.entity_id
_entity_poly.type
_entity_poly.pdbx_seq_one_letter_code
_entity_poly.pdbx_strand_id
1 'polypeptide(L)'
;MLFGLDGVEIGLIIVFVCLFGGILSGFPVAFAIAGAGVISFSIIAALDSAGLLIHQAIDRSSEAYNALIASGVRGDSISVFRYPDLPRIGEPVFPQGWETALDRNVSFVVNRMNERVFAGQSIETLLAVLMFVLMGITLERSKIANDLLTTMARVFGPLPGGLAVSVVVVGAFLAASTGIVGATVVTMGLLSLPTMLRNNYSPEIATGVIAASGTLGQIIPPSIVIVLLGTLAGDLYSVAQENRAQAVGCSDALTYLGEPAVVSVGTLFQAALLPGILLALLYALYAFGYALVNPSRAPAVEMGSTNAEVVTRSEAFTWFLGVPVAVIAGVILLGQMNVVGSQDLTVDSFSEQGQAASLRTNVSQDCQEAMIDLHGLQAWNAAVAEQEAITAAGGVAESVELSDEERAEVFAQKIAGAAPIGSGVAIIMVLFALVLSLARGVAPSGTSAPLLVGALGIVLGLILDILVIGPQMSSGATFLVLAIPFAMALYGCGHGAMRLAGNELIRVVFPPLVLIVAVLGSILGGITNPTPAAALGAGGAIMLAAYRRLKDEERSGKVIIFSTFAVILAILIGINFDLRINVESVSFETWVAFVIAKAAYLYAL
;
A
#
# COMPACT_ATOMS: atom_id res chain seq x y z
N MET A 1 -6.62 -37.81 -26.78
CA MET A 1 -6.73 -36.35 -26.91
C MET A 1 -8.03 -36.02 -27.63
N LEU A 2 -8.92 -35.31 -26.99
CA LEU A 2 -10.17 -34.84 -27.55
C LEU A 2 -9.89 -33.52 -28.31
N PHE A 3 -10.22 -33.42 -29.60
CA PHE A 3 -9.93 -32.26 -30.46
C PHE A 3 -8.46 -31.84 -30.57
N GLY A 4 -7.49 -32.71 -30.26
CA GLY A 4 -6.06 -32.41 -30.28
C GLY A 4 -5.55 -31.63 -29.05
N LEU A 5 -6.41 -31.38 -28.05
CA LEU A 5 -6.08 -30.69 -26.80
C LEU A 5 -5.74 -31.70 -25.69
N ASP A 6 -4.92 -31.25 -24.74
CA ASP A 6 -4.60 -32.00 -23.54
C ASP A 6 -5.81 -32.06 -22.59
N GLY A 7 -5.93 -33.12 -21.78
CA GLY A 7 -7.01 -33.29 -20.82
C GLY A 7 -7.13 -32.15 -19.82
N VAL A 8 -5.99 -31.55 -19.41
CA VAL A 8 -5.95 -30.38 -18.50
C VAL A 8 -6.49 -29.14 -19.22
N GLU A 9 -6.14 -28.92 -20.47
CA GLU A 9 -6.62 -27.78 -21.27
C GLU A 9 -8.15 -27.83 -21.45
N ILE A 10 -8.67 -29.03 -21.74
CA ILE A 10 -10.13 -29.27 -21.86
C ILE A 10 -10.80 -29.00 -20.50
N GLY A 11 -10.19 -29.46 -19.41
CA GLY A 11 -10.66 -29.18 -18.03
C GLY A 11 -10.76 -27.69 -17.75
N LEU A 12 -9.75 -26.92 -18.14
CA LEU A 12 -9.77 -25.45 -18.01
C LEU A 12 -10.89 -24.81 -18.82
N ILE A 13 -11.10 -25.25 -20.08
CA ILE A 13 -12.19 -24.74 -20.92
C ILE A 13 -13.54 -25.01 -20.25
N ILE A 14 -13.76 -26.22 -19.71
CA ILE A 14 -14.98 -26.57 -18.99
C ILE A 14 -15.20 -25.65 -17.78
N VAL A 15 -14.16 -25.42 -16.97
CA VAL A 15 -14.23 -24.52 -15.81
C VAL A 15 -14.64 -23.11 -16.26
N PHE A 16 -13.98 -22.55 -17.27
CA PHE A 16 -14.30 -21.21 -17.78
C PHE A 16 -15.71 -21.11 -18.34
N VAL A 17 -16.16 -22.10 -19.13
CA VAL A 17 -17.52 -22.12 -19.68
C VAL A 17 -18.57 -22.18 -18.56
N CYS A 18 -18.37 -23.03 -17.56
CA CYS A 18 -19.28 -23.13 -16.42
C CYS A 18 -19.30 -21.82 -15.60
N LEU A 19 -18.12 -21.22 -15.37
CA LEU A 19 -17.99 -19.99 -14.62
C LEU A 19 -18.68 -18.81 -15.32
N PHE A 20 -18.32 -18.55 -16.58
CA PHE A 20 -18.92 -17.45 -17.34
C PHE A 20 -20.40 -17.69 -17.62
N GLY A 21 -20.79 -18.94 -17.94
CA GLY A 21 -22.19 -19.29 -18.07
C GLY A 21 -23.00 -19.04 -16.80
N GLY A 22 -22.44 -19.38 -15.64
CA GLY A 22 -23.06 -19.10 -14.34
C GLY A 22 -23.20 -17.61 -14.08
N ILE A 23 -22.15 -16.83 -14.31
CA ILE A 23 -22.16 -15.37 -14.08
C ILE A 23 -23.12 -14.67 -15.05
N LEU A 24 -23.09 -15.02 -16.33
CA LEU A 24 -23.94 -14.40 -17.36
C LEU A 24 -25.42 -14.81 -17.25
N SER A 25 -25.74 -15.90 -16.54
CA SER A 25 -27.13 -16.31 -16.29
C SER A 25 -27.88 -15.41 -15.32
N GLY A 26 -27.19 -14.46 -14.67
CA GLY A 26 -27.80 -13.51 -13.73
C GLY A 26 -27.95 -14.04 -12.31
N PHE A 27 -27.43 -15.22 -11.99
CA PHE A 27 -27.35 -15.69 -10.61
C PHE A 27 -26.42 -14.81 -9.77
N PRO A 28 -26.66 -14.66 -8.44
CA PRO A 28 -25.71 -13.98 -7.57
C PRO A 28 -24.32 -14.61 -7.70
N VAL A 29 -23.29 -13.77 -7.91
CA VAL A 29 -21.94 -14.16 -8.30
C VAL A 29 -21.34 -15.23 -7.37
N ALA A 30 -21.59 -15.12 -6.05
CA ALA A 30 -21.10 -16.11 -5.08
C ALA A 30 -21.62 -17.53 -5.36
N PHE A 31 -22.92 -17.66 -5.67
CA PHE A 31 -23.54 -18.94 -6.01
C PHE A 31 -23.10 -19.42 -7.41
N ALA A 32 -22.93 -18.48 -8.36
CA ALA A 32 -22.45 -18.80 -9.70
C ALA A 32 -21.03 -19.39 -9.64
N ILE A 33 -20.12 -18.80 -8.88
CA ILE A 33 -18.74 -19.30 -8.71
C ILE A 33 -18.73 -20.67 -8.01
N ALA A 34 -19.44 -20.80 -6.88
CA ALA A 34 -19.51 -22.06 -6.15
C ALA A 34 -20.15 -23.18 -7.00
N GLY A 35 -21.26 -22.88 -7.67
CA GLY A 35 -21.94 -23.81 -8.57
C GLY A 35 -21.08 -24.21 -9.76
N ALA A 36 -20.39 -23.25 -10.39
CA ALA A 36 -19.47 -23.53 -11.49
C ALA A 36 -18.35 -24.48 -11.07
N GLY A 37 -17.80 -24.33 -9.86
CA GLY A 37 -16.79 -25.22 -9.31
C GLY A 37 -17.29 -26.67 -9.18
N VAL A 38 -18.47 -26.87 -8.61
CA VAL A 38 -19.07 -28.19 -8.43
C VAL A 38 -19.45 -28.81 -9.79
N ILE A 39 -20.11 -28.05 -10.67
CA ILE A 39 -20.55 -28.54 -11.98
C ILE A 39 -19.35 -28.89 -12.86
N SER A 40 -18.35 -28.01 -12.94
CA SER A 40 -17.15 -28.26 -13.76
C SER A 40 -16.38 -29.47 -13.26
N PHE A 41 -16.18 -29.60 -11.93
CA PHE A 41 -15.56 -30.78 -11.34
C PHE A 41 -16.32 -32.07 -11.71
N SER A 42 -17.65 -32.08 -11.59
CA SER A 42 -18.48 -33.25 -11.92
C SER A 42 -18.37 -33.63 -13.38
N ILE A 43 -18.36 -32.64 -14.30
CA ILE A 43 -18.18 -32.89 -15.74
C ILE A 43 -16.80 -33.47 -16.04
N ILE A 44 -15.74 -32.88 -15.46
CA ILE A 44 -14.35 -33.33 -15.65
C ILE A 44 -14.20 -34.75 -15.12
N ALA A 45 -14.73 -35.06 -13.93
CA ALA A 45 -14.70 -36.38 -13.33
C ALA A 45 -15.43 -37.43 -14.18
N ALA A 46 -16.57 -37.10 -14.73
CA ALA A 46 -17.32 -37.99 -15.62
C ALA A 46 -16.56 -38.27 -16.94
N LEU A 47 -15.99 -37.25 -17.55
CA LEU A 47 -15.20 -37.39 -18.77
C LEU A 47 -13.89 -38.15 -18.56
N ASP A 48 -13.22 -37.92 -17.41
CA ASP A 48 -12.00 -38.64 -17.02
C ASP A 48 -12.29 -40.12 -16.76
N SER A 49 -13.38 -40.43 -16.02
CA SER A 49 -13.84 -41.80 -15.78
C SER A 49 -14.23 -42.54 -17.05
N ALA A 50 -14.71 -41.81 -18.07
CA ALA A 50 -14.99 -42.35 -19.39
C ALA A 50 -13.73 -42.53 -20.26
N GLY A 51 -12.53 -42.18 -19.76
CA GLY A 51 -11.27 -42.26 -20.50
C GLY A 51 -11.14 -41.23 -21.63
N LEU A 52 -11.97 -40.17 -21.63
CA LEU A 52 -11.99 -39.16 -22.68
C LEU A 52 -10.97 -38.03 -22.41
N LEU A 53 -10.55 -37.83 -21.15
CA LEU A 53 -9.55 -36.83 -20.76
C LEU A 53 -8.22 -37.50 -20.47
N ILE A 54 -7.25 -37.31 -21.36
CA ILE A 54 -5.90 -37.84 -21.22
C ILE A 54 -4.95 -36.65 -21.13
N HIS A 55 -4.19 -36.59 -20.02
CA HIS A 55 -3.12 -35.62 -19.82
C HIS A 55 -1.78 -36.21 -20.27
N GLN A 56 -0.98 -35.42 -20.99
CA GLN A 56 0.35 -35.79 -21.44
C GLN A 56 1.37 -35.45 -20.33
N ALA A 57 1.52 -36.36 -19.38
CA ALA A 57 2.52 -36.23 -18.31
C ALA A 57 3.92 -36.62 -18.84
N ILE A 58 4.96 -36.10 -18.17
CA ILE A 58 6.35 -36.52 -18.45
C ILE A 58 6.52 -37.95 -17.95
N ASP A 59 7.06 -38.81 -18.81
CA ASP A 59 7.41 -40.18 -18.42
C ASP A 59 8.61 -40.19 -17.47
N ARG A 60 8.31 -40.29 -16.17
CA ARG A 60 9.32 -40.33 -15.11
C ARG A 60 10.13 -41.62 -15.07
N SER A 61 9.72 -42.66 -15.84
CA SER A 61 10.45 -43.91 -15.98
C SER A 61 11.47 -43.86 -17.12
N SER A 62 11.43 -42.83 -17.97
CA SER A 62 12.30 -42.70 -19.13
C SER A 62 13.77 -42.50 -18.75
N GLU A 63 14.67 -43.02 -19.58
CA GLU A 63 16.12 -42.84 -19.41
C GLU A 63 16.49 -41.35 -19.45
N ALA A 64 15.83 -40.55 -20.28
CA ALA A 64 16.06 -39.12 -20.41
C ALA A 64 15.68 -38.36 -19.12
N TYR A 65 14.59 -38.72 -18.46
CA TYR A 65 14.21 -38.16 -17.16
C TYR A 65 15.22 -38.53 -16.08
N ASN A 66 15.58 -39.82 -16.00
CA ASN A 66 16.54 -40.31 -15.02
C ASN A 66 17.95 -39.73 -15.22
N ALA A 67 18.35 -39.46 -16.47
CA ALA A 67 19.60 -38.77 -16.77
C ALA A 67 19.62 -37.32 -16.27
N LEU A 68 18.50 -36.61 -16.34
CA LEU A 68 18.36 -35.27 -15.77
C LEU A 68 18.43 -35.28 -14.24
N ILE A 69 17.75 -36.22 -13.60
CA ILE A 69 17.86 -36.40 -12.14
C ILE A 69 19.30 -36.74 -11.73
N ALA A 70 19.97 -37.64 -12.46
CA ALA A 70 21.36 -38.00 -12.18
C ALA A 70 22.35 -36.83 -12.43
N SER A 71 22.00 -35.88 -13.30
CA SER A 71 22.77 -34.65 -13.50
C SER A 71 22.53 -33.56 -12.45
N GLY A 72 21.70 -33.85 -11.40
CA GLY A 72 21.41 -32.91 -10.32
C GLY A 72 20.20 -32.01 -10.58
N VAL A 73 19.47 -32.22 -11.70
CA VAL A 73 18.23 -31.47 -11.94
C VAL A 73 17.12 -32.01 -11.04
N ARG A 74 16.49 -31.15 -10.28
CA ARG A 74 15.39 -31.52 -9.39
C ARG A 74 14.16 -31.98 -10.14
N GLY A 75 13.52 -33.07 -9.67
CA GLY A 75 12.30 -33.61 -10.27
C GLY A 75 11.13 -32.62 -10.30
N ASP A 76 11.04 -31.72 -9.33
CA ASP A 76 10.02 -30.66 -9.25
C ASP A 76 10.27 -29.51 -10.24
N SER A 77 11.50 -29.31 -10.67
CA SER A 77 11.86 -28.32 -11.70
C SER A 77 11.70 -28.83 -13.14
N ILE A 78 11.49 -30.16 -13.30
CA ILE A 78 11.27 -30.77 -14.61
C ILE A 78 9.80 -30.63 -14.98
N SER A 79 9.49 -29.70 -15.87
CA SER A 79 8.16 -29.45 -16.39
C SER A 79 8.12 -29.60 -17.92
N VAL A 80 6.92 -29.82 -18.46
CA VAL A 80 6.68 -29.91 -19.90
C VAL A 80 7.13 -28.64 -20.64
N PHE A 81 7.01 -27.49 -20.00
CA PHE A 81 7.41 -26.19 -20.58
C PHE A 81 8.92 -26.00 -20.59
N ARG A 82 9.63 -26.53 -19.59
CA ARG A 82 11.08 -26.36 -19.46
C ARG A 82 11.86 -27.42 -20.23
N TYR A 83 11.28 -28.62 -20.38
CA TYR A 83 11.86 -29.77 -21.08
C TYR A 83 10.84 -30.36 -22.06
N PRO A 84 10.56 -29.69 -23.18
CA PRO A 84 9.52 -30.10 -24.12
C PRO A 84 9.83 -31.41 -24.86
N ASP A 85 11.11 -31.78 -24.94
CA ASP A 85 11.60 -32.97 -25.69
C ASP A 85 11.57 -34.27 -24.86
N LEU A 86 11.23 -34.19 -23.56
CA LEU A 86 11.12 -35.40 -22.76
C LEU A 86 9.98 -36.31 -23.22
N PRO A 87 10.19 -37.65 -23.17
CA PRO A 87 9.13 -38.62 -23.45
C PRO A 87 7.89 -38.37 -22.58
N ARG A 88 6.72 -38.52 -23.20
CA ARG A 88 5.44 -38.29 -22.53
C ARG A 88 4.61 -39.56 -22.48
N ILE A 89 3.87 -39.72 -21.39
CA ILE A 89 2.92 -40.80 -21.19
C ILE A 89 1.52 -40.20 -21.01
N GLY A 90 0.53 -40.84 -21.59
CA GLY A 90 -0.87 -40.46 -21.42
C GLY A 90 -1.41 -40.99 -20.09
N GLU A 91 -1.73 -40.11 -19.17
CA GLU A 91 -2.35 -40.43 -17.89
C GLU A 91 -3.74 -39.79 -17.79
N PRO A 92 -4.68 -40.37 -16.99
CA PRO A 92 -5.93 -39.71 -16.69
C PRO A 92 -5.66 -38.39 -15.93
N VAL A 93 -6.57 -37.42 -16.04
CA VAL A 93 -6.46 -36.14 -15.32
C VAL A 93 -6.46 -36.36 -13.81
N PHE A 94 -7.16 -37.38 -13.34
CA PHE A 94 -7.10 -37.84 -11.94
C PHE A 94 -6.39 -39.20 -11.82
N PRO A 95 -5.05 -39.26 -11.75
CA PRO A 95 -4.29 -40.51 -11.73
C PRO A 95 -4.64 -41.44 -10.56
N GLN A 96 -5.07 -40.87 -9.43
CA GLN A 96 -5.49 -41.59 -8.23
C GLN A 96 -7.01 -41.79 -8.13
N GLY A 97 -7.74 -41.46 -9.20
CA GLY A 97 -9.19 -41.46 -9.24
C GLY A 97 -9.81 -40.14 -8.78
N TRP A 98 -10.96 -39.80 -9.35
CA TRP A 98 -11.70 -38.58 -9.04
C TRP A 98 -12.23 -38.58 -7.59
N GLU A 99 -12.50 -39.74 -7.00
CA GLU A 99 -12.96 -39.91 -5.61
C GLU A 99 -11.89 -39.41 -4.63
N THR A 100 -10.64 -39.79 -4.84
CA THR A 100 -9.50 -39.31 -4.03
C THR A 100 -9.31 -37.80 -4.19
N ALA A 101 -9.48 -37.26 -5.41
CA ALA A 101 -9.42 -35.84 -5.65
C ALA A 101 -10.57 -35.08 -4.96
N LEU A 102 -11.78 -35.66 -4.96
CA LEU A 102 -12.94 -35.11 -4.25
C LEU A 102 -12.72 -35.07 -2.75
N ASP A 103 -12.29 -36.19 -2.16
CA ASP A 103 -12.01 -36.29 -0.71
C ASP A 103 -10.95 -35.30 -0.27
N ARG A 104 -9.89 -35.14 -1.07
CA ARG A 104 -8.85 -34.15 -0.81
C ARG A 104 -9.40 -32.73 -0.86
N ASN A 105 -10.22 -32.38 -1.86
CA ASN A 105 -10.81 -31.06 -1.99
C ASN A 105 -11.84 -30.80 -0.88
N VAL A 106 -12.69 -31.75 -0.56
CA VAL A 106 -13.66 -31.63 0.53
C VAL A 106 -12.95 -31.48 1.88
N SER A 107 -11.95 -32.31 2.15
CA SER A 107 -11.13 -32.22 3.36
C SER A 107 -10.43 -30.88 3.47
N PHE A 108 -9.88 -30.35 2.37
CA PHE A 108 -9.27 -29.02 2.32
C PHE A 108 -10.28 -27.92 2.68
N VAL A 109 -11.48 -27.94 2.06
CA VAL A 109 -12.54 -26.96 2.32
C VAL A 109 -13.03 -27.06 3.77
N VAL A 110 -13.32 -28.28 4.25
CA VAL A 110 -13.86 -28.51 5.61
C VAL A 110 -12.85 -28.10 6.68
N ASN A 111 -11.58 -28.47 6.53
CA ASN A 111 -10.52 -28.10 7.47
C ASN A 111 -10.28 -26.59 7.52
N ARG A 112 -10.40 -25.92 6.38
CA ARG A 112 -10.27 -24.45 6.29
C ARG A 112 -11.54 -23.69 6.69
N MET A 113 -12.71 -24.34 6.68
CA MET A 113 -13.96 -23.68 7.05
C MET A 113 -13.97 -23.20 8.51
N ASN A 114 -13.38 -23.96 9.42
CA ASN A 114 -13.23 -23.54 10.82
C ASN A 114 -12.41 -22.25 10.93
N GLU A 115 -11.28 -22.18 10.23
CA GLU A 115 -10.43 -20.99 10.24
C GLU A 115 -11.08 -19.81 9.50
N ARG A 116 -11.74 -20.05 8.37
CA ARG A 116 -12.24 -18.99 7.50
C ARG A 116 -13.64 -18.50 7.89
N VAL A 117 -14.49 -19.34 8.45
CA VAL A 117 -15.86 -18.97 8.85
C VAL A 117 -15.93 -18.59 10.32
N PHE A 118 -15.37 -19.40 11.22
CA PHE A 118 -15.51 -19.18 12.67
C PHE A 118 -14.38 -18.34 13.27
N ALA A 119 -13.16 -18.51 12.82
CA ALA A 119 -12.04 -17.65 13.17
C ALA A 119 -11.95 -16.40 12.27
N GLY A 120 -12.73 -16.34 11.18
CA GLY A 120 -12.70 -15.25 10.21
C GLY A 120 -12.99 -13.87 10.81
N GLN A 121 -13.74 -13.81 11.91
CA GLN A 121 -13.96 -12.55 12.63
C GLN A 121 -12.71 -12.06 13.38
N SER A 122 -11.78 -12.94 13.70
CA SER A 122 -10.48 -12.60 14.29
C SER A 122 -9.37 -12.46 13.25
N ILE A 123 -9.64 -12.69 11.96
CA ILE A 123 -8.69 -12.42 10.90
C ILE A 123 -8.62 -10.91 10.67
N GLU A 124 -7.55 -10.33 11.13
CA GLU A 124 -7.28 -8.89 11.07
C GLU A 124 -7.47 -8.32 9.66
N THR A 125 -7.03 -9.03 8.64
CA THR A 125 -7.14 -8.60 7.23
C THR A 125 -8.58 -8.50 6.71
N LEU A 126 -9.52 -9.33 7.19
CA LEU A 126 -10.93 -9.21 6.81
C LEU A 126 -11.59 -7.98 7.43
N LEU A 127 -11.16 -7.59 8.63
CA LEU A 127 -11.58 -6.34 9.25
C LEU A 127 -11.10 -5.13 8.43
N ALA A 128 -9.90 -5.19 7.85
CA ALA A 128 -9.41 -4.16 6.92
C ALA A 128 -10.35 -3.97 5.72
N VAL A 129 -10.83 -5.07 5.12
CA VAL A 129 -11.80 -5.02 4.01
C VAL A 129 -13.08 -4.29 4.42
N LEU A 130 -13.65 -4.63 5.59
CA LEU A 130 -14.85 -3.96 6.11
C LEU A 130 -14.62 -2.45 6.28
N MET A 131 -13.48 -2.05 6.84
CA MET A 131 -13.15 -0.64 7.05
C MET A 131 -12.92 0.12 5.74
N PHE A 132 -12.28 -0.49 4.74
CA PHE A 132 -12.15 0.12 3.41
C PHE A 132 -13.49 0.28 2.70
N VAL A 133 -14.38 -0.72 2.80
CA VAL A 133 -15.74 -0.62 2.27
C VAL A 133 -16.51 0.51 2.96
N LEU A 134 -16.41 0.62 4.29
CA LEU A 134 -17.05 1.69 5.05
C LEU A 134 -16.50 3.07 4.64
N MET A 135 -15.20 3.20 4.47
CA MET A 135 -14.56 4.42 3.97
C MET A 135 -15.12 4.81 2.60
N GLY A 136 -15.13 3.86 1.66
CA GLY A 136 -15.59 4.09 0.29
C GLY A 136 -17.06 4.50 0.22
N ILE A 137 -17.96 3.75 0.88
CA ILE A 137 -19.39 4.06 0.91
C ILE A 137 -19.64 5.43 1.58
N THR A 138 -18.88 5.77 2.61
CA THR A 138 -19.02 7.06 3.30
C THR A 138 -18.64 8.22 2.39
N LEU A 139 -17.51 8.12 1.67
CA LEU A 139 -17.06 9.14 0.71
C LEU A 139 -18.03 9.28 -0.48
N GLU A 140 -18.57 8.18 -0.96
CA GLU A 140 -19.57 8.17 -2.04
C GLU A 140 -20.88 8.82 -1.59
N ARG A 141 -21.45 8.37 -0.47
CA ARG A 141 -22.75 8.87 0.06
C ARG A 141 -22.69 10.33 0.51
N SER A 142 -21.53 10.83 0.89
CA SER A 142 -21.34 12.23 1.29
C SER A 142 -21.29 13.22 0.11
N LYS A 143 -21.51 12.77 -1.14
CA LYS A 143 -21.42 13.57 -2.38
C LYS A 143 -20.05 14.18 -2.66
N ILE A 144 -19.00 13.77 -1.93
CA ILE A 144 -17.62 14.23 -2.15
C ILE A 144 -17.16 13.85 -3.55
N ALA A 145 -17.52 12.64 -4.00
CA ALA A 145 -17.24 12.14 -5.35
C ALA A 145 -17.84 13.04 -6.45
N ASN A 146 -19.07 13.53 -6.23
CA ASN A 146 -19.75 14.41 -7.19
C ASN A 146 -19.06 15.77 -7.31
N ASP A 147 -18.66 16.36 -6.17
CA ASP A 147 -17.95 17.64 -6.18
C ASP A 147 -16.57 17.51 -6.82
N LEU A 148 -15.88 16.40 -6.53
CA LEU A 148 -14.58 16.09 -7.13
C LEU A 148 -14.72 16.03 -8.66
N LEU A 149 -15.74 15.33 -9.18
CA LEU A 149 -16.00 15.23 -10.61
C LEU A 149 -16.29 16.58 -11.25
N THR A 150 -17.21 17.37 -10.66
CA THR A 150 -17.56 18.70 -11.17
C THR A 150 -16.36 19.64 -11.16
N THR A 151 -15.56 19.59 -10.11
CA THR A 151 -14.37 20.45 -9.99
C THR A 151 -13.30 20.05 -11.02
N MET A 152 -13.04 18.74 -11.18
CA MET A 152 -12.10 18.24 -12.19
C MET A 152 -12.59 18.49 -13.61
N ALA A 153 -13.89 18.39 -13.87
CA ALA A 153 -14.48 18.72 -15.15
C ALA A 153 -14.33 20.22 -15.52
N ARG A 154 -14.33 21.12 -14.53
CA ARG A 154 -14.01 22.55 -14.76
C ARG A 154 -12.54 22.77 -15.07
N VAL A 155 -11.63 22.02 -14.45
CA VAL A 155 -10.18 22.16 -14.64
C VAL A 155 -9.75 21.62 -15.99
N PHE A 156 -10.16 20.42 -16.34
CA PHE A 156 -9.76 19.75 -17.57
C PHE A 156 -10.70 20.04 -18.75
N GLY A 157 -11.93 20.48 -18.50
CA GLY A 157 -12.96 20.70 -19.51
C GLY A 157 -12.52 21.52 -20.73
N PRO A 158 -11.75 22.61 -20.57
CA PRO A 158 -11.22 23.39 -21.70
C PRO A 158 -10.28 22.62 -22.63
N LEU A 159 -9.76 21.45 -22.19
CA LEU A 159 -8.92 20.61 -23.03
C LEU A 159 -9.77 19.67 -23.89
N PRO A 160 -9.36 19.35 -25.13
CA PRO A 160 -9.99 18.29 -25.90
C PRO A 160 -10.01 16.97 -25.10
N GLY A 161 -11.17 16.34 -25.01
CA GLY A 161 -11.31 15.14 -24.17
C GLY A 161 -11.28 15.38 -22.66
N GLY A 162 -11.28 16.64 -22.21
CA GLY A 162 -11.08 17.01 -20.81
C GLY A 162 -12.09 16.40 -19.85
N LEU A 163 -13.35 16.22 -20.23
CA LEU A 163 -14.32 15.49 -19.41
C LEU A 163 -13.94 14.01 -19.25
N ALA A 164 -13.45 13.35 -20.31
CA ALA A 164 -13.02 11.97 -20.23
C ALA A 164 -11.77 11.81 -19.34
N VAL A 165 -10.81 12.74 -19.47
CA VAL A 165 -9.64 12.80 -18.56
C VAL A 165 -10.08 13.02 -17.11
N SER A 166 -11.05 13.91 -16.86
CA SER A 166 -11.61 14.15 -15.52
C SER A 166 -12.21 12.88 -14.94
N VAL A 167 -12.94 12.10 -15.73
CA VAL A 167 -13.52 10.82 -15.32
C VAL A 167 -12.43 9.82 -14.92
N VAL A 168 -11.33 9.73 -15.68
CA VAL A 168 -10.20 8.85 -15.33
C VAL A 168 -9.56 9.29 -14.03
N VAL A 169 -9.27 10.58 -13.88
CA VAL A 169 -8.62 11.10 -12.66
C VAL A 169 -9.51 10.88 -11.43
N VAL A 170 -10.79 11.23 -11.53
CA VAL A 170 -11.74 11.04 -10.42
C VAL A 170 -11.98 9.55 -10.17
N GLY A 171 -12.05 8.74 -11.23
CA GLY A 171 -12.12 7.28 -11.12
C GLY A 171 -10.92 6.69 -10.37
N ALA A 172 -9.70 7.15 -10.63
CA ALA A 172 -8.51 6.75 -9.88
C ALA A 172 -8.58 7.15 -8.40
N PHE A 173 -9.05 8.36 -8.07
CA PHE A 173 -9.26 8.80 -6.68
C PHE A 173 -10.33 7.97 -5.97
N LEU A 174 -11.47 7.72 -6.62
CA LEU A 174 -12.53 6.89 -6.05
C LEU A 174 -12.08 5.43 -5.93
N ALA A 175 -11.34 4.94 -6.91
CA ALA A 175 -10.72 3.64 -6.90
C ALA A 175 -9.87 3.44 -5.64
N ALA A 176 -8.96 4.38 -5.36
CA ALA A 176 -8.10 4.38 -4.18
C ALA A 176 -8.87 4.51 -2.85
N SER A 177 -10.15 4.86 -2.87
CA SER A 177 -10.97 4.99 -1.65
C SER A 177 -11.99 3.86 -1.47
N THR A 178 -12.50 3.26 -2.55
CA THR A 178 -13.58 2.28 -2.48
C THR A 178 -13.11 0.84 -2.57
N GLY A 179 -12.09 0.57 -3.38
CA GLY A 179 -11.61 -0.78 -3.67
C GLY A 179 -12.65 -1.70 -4.34
N ILE A 180 -13.77 -1.15 -4.84
CA ILE A 180 -14.91 -1.90 -5.40
C ILE A 180 -15.24 -1.40 -6.80
N VAL A 181 -14.98 -2.22 -7.84
CA VAL A 181 -15.22 -1.86 -9.26
C VAL A 181 -16.69 -1.57 -9.54
N GLY A 182 -17.59 -2.47 -9.15
CA GLY A 182 -19.01 -2.35 -9.51
C GLY A 182 -19.64 -1.07 -8.99
N ALA A 183 -19.41 -0.73 -7.73
CA ALA A 183 -19.90 0.51 -7.13
C ALA A 183 -19.32 1.74 -7.84
N THR A 184 -18.01 1.74 -8.10
CA THR A 184 -17.32 2.86 -8.76
C THR A 184 -17.83 3.06 -10.19
N VAL A 185 -17.99 1.99 -10.99
CA VAL A 185 -18.53 2.08 -12.37
C VAL A 185 -19.95 2.62 -12.38
N VAL A 186 -20.81 2.10 -11.47
CA VAL A 186 -22.21 2.56 -11.39
C VAL A 186 -22.27 4.03 -10.97
N THR A 187 -21.55 4.42 -9.94
CA THR A 187 -21.52 5.80 -9.43
C THR A 187 -20.99 6.76 -10.51
N MET A 188 -19.85 6.41 -11.12
CA MET A 188 -19.28 7.21 -12.20
C MET A 188 -20.21 7.26 -13.42
N GLY A 189 -20.90 6.16 -13.75
CA GLY A 189 -21.91 6.11 -14.81
C GLY A 189 -23.06 7.08 -14.55
N LEU A 190 -23.63 7.05 -13.36
CA LEU A 190 -24.74 7.92 -12.99
C LEU A 190 -24.36 9.41 -12.96
N LEU A 191 -23.12 9.73 -12.56
CA LEU A 191 -22.65 11.12 -12.45
C LEU A 191 -22.10 11.68 -13.76
N SER A 192 -21.29 10.89 -14.47
CA SER A 192 -20.49 11.37 -15.60
C SER A 192 -21.19 11.19 -16.96
N LEU A 193 -21.85 10.04 -17.17
CA LEU A 193 -22.44 9.71 -18.48
C LEU A 193 -23.45 10.74 -18.97
N PRO A 194 -24.44 11.19 -18.15
CA PRO A 194 -25.37 12.22 -18.59
C PRO A 194 -24.67 13.54 -18.97
N THR A 195 -23.63 13.90 -18.22
CA THR A 195 -22.85 15.12 -18.45
C THR A 195 -22.05 15.02 -19.76
N MET A 196 -21.39 13.87 -19.99
CA MET A 196 -20.63 13.62 -21.23
C MET A 196 -21.54 13.63 -22.46
N LEU A 197 -22.68 12.94 -22.42
CA LEU A 197 -23.63 12.89 -23.53
C LEU A 197 -24.24 14.25 -23.84
N ARG A 198 -24.59 15.07 -22.82
CA ARG A 198 -25.08 16.45 -23.01
C ARG A 198 -24.05 17.36 -23.66
N ASN A 199 -22.76 17.07 -23.49
CA ASN A 199 -21.66 17.82 -24.09
C ASN A 199 -21.15 17.18 -25.40
N ASN A 200 -21.99 16.40 -26.08
CA ASN A 200 -21.74 15.78 -27.38
C ASN A 200 -20.55 14.78 -27.43
N TYR A 201 -20.22 14.16 -26.31
CA TYR A 201 -19.30 13.03 -26.34
C TYR A 201 -19.97 11.81 -26.99
N SER A 202 -19.23 11.07 -27.79
CA SER A 202 -19.77 9.83 -28.35
C SER A 202 -20.04 8.81 -27.23
N PRO A 203 -21.15 8.03 -27.32
CA PRO A 203 -21.48 7.03 -26.31
C PRO A 203 -20.35 6.02 -26.06
N GLU A 204 -19.62 5.65 -27.11
CA GLU A 204 -18.56 4.65 -27.06
C GLU A 204 -17.40 5.11 -26.16
N ILE A 205 -16.92 6.36 -26.37
CA ILE A 205 -15.83 6.88 -25.51
C ILE A 205 -16.33 7.16 -24.10
N ALA A 206 -17.56 7.68 -23.94
CA ALA A 206 -18.13 7.98 -22.65
C ALA A 206 -18.27 6.72 -21.78
N THR A 207 -18.91 5.67 -22.30
CA THR A 207 -19.10 4.41 -21.58
C THR A 207 -17.78 3.64 -21.39
N GLY A 208 -16.90 3.64 -22.41
CA GLY A 208 -15.61 2.97 -22.37
C GLY A 208 -14.70 3.55 -21.29
N VAL A 209 -14.59 4.88 -21.22
CA VAL A 209 -13.77 5.54 -20.20
C VAL A 209 -14.33 5.35 -18.79
N ILE A 210 -15.64 5.40 -18.60
CA ILE A 210 -16.28 5.14 -17.31
C ILE A 210 -16.02 3.71 -16.86
N ALA A 211 -16.23 2.73 -17.73
CA ALA A 211 -15.98 1.33 -17.41
C ALA A 211 -14.49 1.08 -17.09
N ALA A 212 -13.59 1.60 -17.93
CA ALA A 212 -12.14 1.47 -17.73
C ALA A 212 -11.68 2.13 -16.42
N SER A 213 -12.11 3.38 -16.15
CA SER A 213 -11.71 4.09 -14.92
C SER A 213 -12.20 3.39 -13.65
N GLY A 214 -13.38 2.75 -13.70
CA GLY A 214 -13.91 1.99 -12.58
C GLY A 214 -13.07 0.74 -12.24
N THR A 215 -12.39 0.12 -13.24
CA THR A 215 -11.53 -1.05 -12.99
C THR A 215 -10.29 -0.71 -12.17
N LEU A 216 -9.87 0.55 -12.14
CA LEU A 216 -8.74 1.00 -11.33
C LEU A 216 -8.91 0.69 -9.83
N GLY A 217 -10.15 0.57 -9.34
CA GLY A 217 -10.46 0.23 -7.95
C GLY A 217 -9.95 -1.14 -7.47
N GLN A 218 -9.65 -2.04 -8.38
CA GLN A 218 -9.05 -3.33 -8.05
C GLN A 218 -7.52 -3.32 -8.11
N ILE A 219 -6.93 -2.30 -8.75
CA ILE A 219 -5.51 -2.26 -9.08
C ILE A 219 -4.80 -1.23 -8.21
N ILE A 220 -5.37 -0.02 -8.07
CA ILE A 220 -4.80 1.02 -7.20
C ILE A 220 -5.09 0.66 -5.74
N PRO A 221 -4.07 0.53 -4.88
CA PRO A 221 -4.28 0.33 -3.45
C PRO A 221 -5.05 1.51 -2.81
N PRO A 222 -5.82 1.25 -1.73
CA PRO A 222 -6.14 -0.04 -1.14
C PRO A 222 -7.19 -0.83 -1.93
N SER A 223 -6.83 -2.04 -2.34
CA SER A 223 -7.69 -2.93 -3.12
C SER A 223 -8.14 -4.12 -2.28
N ILE A 224 -9.44 -4.39 -2.25
CA ILE A 224 -10.01 -5.54 -1.55
C ILE A 224 -9.50 -6.86 -2.15
N VAL A 225 -9.36 -6.91 -3.47
CA VAL A 225 -8.83 -8.09 -4.17
C VAL A 225 -7.39 -8.37 -3.76
N ILE A 226 -6.55 -7.34 -3.68
CA ILE A 226 -5.15 -7.50 -3.26
C ILE A 226 -5.07 -7.96 -1.80
N VAL A 227 -5.96 -7.47 -0.91
CA VAL A 227 -6.02 -7.95 0.48
C VAL A 227 -6.36 -9.43 0.53
N LEU A 228 -7.42 -9.86 -0.17
CA LEU A 228 -7.87 -11.25 -0.17
C LEU A 228 -6.87 -12.18 -0.88
N LEU A 229 -6.34 -11.76 -2.05
CA LEU A 229 -5.30 -12.50 -2.75
C LEU A 229 -4.00 -12.55 -1.96
N GLY A 230 -3.64 -11.47 -1.27
CA GLY A 230 -2.43 -11.38 -0.47
C GLY A 230 -2.42 -12.37 0.68
N THR A 231 -3.54 -12.53 1.37
CA THR A 231 -3.67 -13.55 2.42
C THR A 231 -3.58 -14.97 1.85
N LEU A 232 -4.29 -15.22 0.75
CA LEU A 232 -4.28 -16.55 0.11
C LEU A 232 -2.91 -16.86 -0.52
N ALA A 233 -2.33 -15.92 -1.24
CA ALA A 233 -1.02 -16.08 -1.88
C ALA A 233 0.10 -16.21 -0.85
N GLY A 234 0.02 -15.48 0.26
CA GLY A 234 0.96 -15.59 1.37
C GLY A 234 0.96 -16.98 1.99
N ASP A 235 -0.23 -17.52 2.29
CA ASP A 235 -0.38 -18.88 2.80
C ASP A 235 0.16 -19.94 1.82
N LEU A 236 -0.20 -19.83 0.53
CA LEU A 236 0.26 -20.76 -0.50
C LEU A 236 1.77 -20.69 -0.72
N TYR A 237 2.34 -19.48 -0.72
CA TYR A 237 3.77 -19.26 -0.85
C TYR A 237 4.54 -19.89 0.32
N SER A 238 4.10 -19.62 1.55
CA SER A 238 4.74 -20.19 2.75
C SER A 238 4.72 -21.71 2.72
N VAL A 239 3.56 -22.33 2.41
CA VAL A 239 3.46 -23.80 2.30
C VAL A 239 4.32 -24.35 1.16
N ALA A 240 4.37 -23.67 0.02
CA ALA A 240 5.18 -24.10 -1.12
C ALA A 240 6.68 -24.05 -0.79
N GLN A 241 7.15 -23.00 -0.11
CA GLN A 241 8.53 -22.88 0.30
C GLN A 241 8.89 -23.89 1.42
N GLU A 242 7.97 -24.15 2.35
CA GLU A 242 8.14 -25.19 3.36
C GLU A 242 8.31 -26.57 2.74
N ASN A 243 7.42 -26.94 1.81
CA ASN A 243 7.52 -28.20 1.08
C ASN A 243 8.82 -28.28 0.25
N ARG A 244 9.26 -27.16 -0.32
CA ARG A 244 10.51 -27.09 -1.07
C ARG A 244 11.71 -27.29 -0.17
N ALA A 245 11.76 -26.64 0.99
CA ALA A 245 12.82 -26.80 1.97
C ALA A 245 12.92 -28.26 2.44
N GLN A 246 11.79 -28.87 2.79
CA GLN A 246 11.75 -30.27 3.22
C GLN A 246 12.19 -31.24 2.11
N ALA A 247 11.82 -30.98 0.86
CA ALA A 247 12.22 -31.80 -0.29
C ALA A 247 13.73 -31.80 -0.54
N VAL A 248 14.44 -30.78 -0.07
CA VAL A 248 15.91 -30.65 -0.18
C VAL A 248 16.63 -30.99 1.13
N GLY A 249 15.94 -31.58 2.10
CA GLY A 249 16.50 -32.01 3.37
C GLY A 249 16.72 -30.88 4.39
N CYS A 250 16.18 -29.68 4.15
CA CYS A 250 16.18 -28.61 5.14
C CYS A 250 15.01 -28.78 6.14
N SER A 251 15.18 -28.28 7.37
CA SER A 251 14.16 -28.40 8.43
C SER A 251 12.91 -27.58 8.14
N ASP A 252 13.08 -26.38 7.59
CA ASP A 252 12.03 -25.39 7.36
C ASP A 252 12.43 -24.38 6.28
N ALA A 253 11.43 -23.63 5.79
CA ALA A 253 11.64 -22.63 4.74
C ALA A 253 12.57 -21.49 5.20
N LEU A 254 12.53 -21.08 6.47
CA LEU A 254 13.40 -20.04 7.01
C LEU A 254 14.87 -20.46 6.95
N THR A 255 15.17 -21.71 7.29
CA THR A 255 16.50 -22.28 7.19
C THR A 255 17.00 -22.29 5.75
N TYR A 256 16.12 -22.71 4.80
CA TYR A 256 16.50 -22.80 3.39
C TYR A 256 16.68 -21.44 2.70
N LEU A 257 15.77 -20.48 2.98
CA LEU A 257 15.76 -19.16 2.33
C LEU A 257 16.65 -18.12 3.04
N GLY A 258 17.01 -18.34 4.31
CA GLY A 258 17.67 -17.33 5.14
C GLY A 258 16.75 -16.21 5.61
N GLU A 259 15.52 -16.16 5.11
CA GLU A 259 14.50 -15.15 5.43
C GLU A 259 13.11 -15.78 5.58
N PRO A 260 12.19 -15.14 6.29
CA PRO A 260 10.82 -15.64 6.42
C PRO A 260 10.11 -15.77 5.07
N ALA A 261 9.57 -16.95 4.76
CA ALA A 261 8.81 -17.22 3.55
C ALA A 261 7.40 -16.59 3.63
N VAL A 262 7.30 -15.28 3.71
CA VAL A 262 6.05 -14.55 3.89
C VAL A 262 5.87 -13.49 2.81
N VAL A 263 4.74 -13.53 2.10
CA VAL A 263 4.30 -12.44 1.22
C VAL A 263 3.22 -11.66 1.95
N SER A 264 3.52 -10.44 2.36
CA SER A 264 2.56 -9.60 3.08
C SER A 264 1.62 -8.85 2.13
N VAL A 265 0.42 -8.51 2.61
CA VAL A 265 -0.51 -7.62 1.88
C VAL A 265 0.13 -6.26 1.60
N GLY A 266 0.98 -5.77 2.52
CA GLY A 266 1.72 -4.52 2.35
C GLY A 266 2.67 -4.56 1.16
N THR A 267 3.45 -5.63 1.00
CA THR A 267 4.35 -5.85 -0.16
C THR A 267 3.57 -5.87 -1.49
N LEU A 268 2.40 -6.51 -1.50
CA LEU A 268 1.55 -6.54 -2.70
C LEU A 268 0.95 -5.16 -3.01
N PHE A 269 0.62 -4.36 -2.00
CA PHE A 269 0.21 -2.97 -2.22
C PHE A 269 1.34 -2.12 -2.82
N GLN A 270 2.57 -2.28 -2.34
CA GLN A 270 3.75 -1.61 -2.91
C GLN A 270 3.93 -2.00 -4.38
N ALA A 271 3.87 -3.30 -4.68
CA ALA A 271 4.02 -3.81 -6.03
C ALA A 271 2.90 -3.34 -6.99
N ALA A 272 1.66 -3.20 -6.51
CA ALA A 272 0.51 -2.80 -7.33
C ALA A 272 0.41 -1.29 -7.58
N LEU A 273 1.04 -0.46 -6.74
CA LEU A 273 0.89 0.99 -6.81
C LEU A 273 1.40 1.57 -8.13
N LEU A 274 2.61 1.21 -8.53
CA LEU A 274 3.22 1.73 -9.76
C LEU A 274 2.48 1.29 -11.02
N PRO A 275 2.12 0.00 -11.21
CA PRO A 275 1.26 -0.44 -12.31
C PRO A 275 -0.11 0.25 -12.31
N GLY A 276 -0.72 0.47 -11.15
CA GLY A 276 -2.01 1.16 -11.04
C GLY A 276 -1.95 2.61 -11.50
N ILE A 277 -0.93 3.35 -11.07
CA ILE A 277 -0.69 4.74 -11.52
C ILE A 277 -0.40 4.78 -13.03
N LEU A 278 0.45 3.86 -13.53
CA LEU A 278 0.76 3.77 -14.95
C LEU A 278 -0.50 3.52 -15.78
N LEU A 279 -1.37 2.62 -15.33
CA LEU A 279 -2.62 2.31 -16.03
C LEU A 279 -3.58 3.51 -16.04
N ALA A 280 -3.73 4.21 -14.93
CA ALA A 280 -4.52 5.45 -14.88
C ALA A 280 -3.97 6.51 -15.85
N LEU A 281 -2.65 6.65 -15.91
CA LEU A 281 -2.00 7.56 -16.86
C LEU A 281 -2.25 7.15 -18.31
N LEU A 282 -2.15 5.86 -18.62
CA LEU A 282 -2.44 5.33 -19.97
C LEU A 282 -3.90 5.56 -20.38
N TYR A 283 -4.85 5.39 -19.47
CA TYR A 283 -6.26 5.71 -19.74
C TYR A 283 -6.47 7.20 -20.00
N ALA A 284 -5.84 8.07 -19.20
CA ALA A 284 -5.91 9.51 -19.40
C ALA A 284 -5.26 9.94 -20.74
N LEU A 285 -4.10 9.38 -21.07
CA LEU A 285 -3.40 9.62 -22.34
C LEU A 285 -4.21 9.11 -23.54
N TYR A 286 -4.83 7.94 -23.42
CA TYR A 286 -5.71 7.41 -24.45
C TYR A 286 -6.93 8.31 -24.68
N ALA A 287 -7.61 8.73 -23.61
CA ALA A 287 -8.76 9.63 -23.70
C ALA A 287 -8.40 10.98 -24.33
N PHE A 288 -7.27 11.55 -23.93
CA PHE A 288 -6.74 12.79 -24.50
C PHE A 288 -6.31 12.60 -25.96
N GLY A 289 -5.55 11.57 -26.29
CA GLY A 289 -5.08 11.27 -27.64
C GLY A 289 -6.25 10.98 -28.61
N TYR A 290 -7.26 10.22 -28.14
CA TYR A 290 -8.48 10.00 -28.93
C TYR A 290 -9.20 11.30 -29.26
N ALA A 291 -9.29 12.23 -28.30
CA ALA A 291 -9.91 13.54 -28.50
C ALA A 291 -9.13 14.43 -29.47
N LEU A 292 -7.81 14.35 -29.48
CA LEU A 292 -6.97 15.08 -30.44
C LEU A 292 -7.21 14.61 -31.88
N VAL A 293 -7.40 13.29 -32.07
CA VAL A 293 -7.66 12.69 -33.38
C VAL A 293 -9.14 12.88 -33.81
N ASN A 294 -10.07 12.83 -32.86
CA ASN A 294 -11.51 12.91 -33.10
C ASN A 294 -12.18 14.01 -32.27
N PRO A 295 -11.87 15.29 -32.48
CA PRO A 295 -12.36 16.41 -31.65
C PRO A 295 -13.89 16.56 -31.66
N SER A 296 -14.57 16.10 -32.71
CA SER A 296 -16.04 16.10 -32.78
C SER A 296 -16.71 15.06 -31.88
N ARG A 297 -16.00 14.00 -31.52
CA ARG A 297 -16.52 12.90 -30.67
C ARG A 297 -16.18 13.08 -29.18
N ALA A 298 -15.23 13.93 -28.86
CA ALA A 298 -14.83 14.28 -27.49
C ALA A 298 -14.43 15.77 -27.43
N PRO A 299 -15.40 16.70 -27.60
CA PRO A 299 -15.12 18.14 -27.69
C PRO A 299 -14.64 18.70 -26.35
N ALA A 300 -13.90 19.80 -26.42
CA ALA A 300 -13.61 20.65 -25.27
C ALA A 300 -14.92 21.32 -24.77
N VAL A 301 -15.05 21.44 -23.46
CA VAL A 301 -16.26 21.95 -22.80
C VAL A 301 -15.89 23.09 -21.86
N GLU A 302 -16.40 24.27 -22.09
CA GLU A 302 -16.26 25.38 -21.16
C GLU A 302 -17.36 25.32 -20.09
N MET A 303 -17.01 24.80 -18.90
CA MET A 303 -17.89 24.79 -17.74
C MET A 303 -17.61 26.02 -16.85
N GLY A 304 -18.07 27.19 -17.23
CA GLY A 304 -18.06 28.42 -16.44
C GLY A 304 -16.75 28.73 -15.69
N SER A 305 -16.21 29.90 -15.82
CA SER A 305 -15.00 30.31 -15.11
C SER A 305 -15.25 30.32 -13.59
N THR A 306 -14.42 29.62 -12.83
CA THR A 306 -14.24 29.88 -11.40
C THR A 306 -13.69 31.32 -11.26
N ASN A 307 -14.10 32.05 -10.21
CA ASN A 307 -13.50 33.32 -9.79
C ASN A 307 -12.05 33.14 -9.29
N ALA A 308 -11.26 32.26 -9.92
CA ALA A 308 -9.88 32.06 -9.60
C ALA A 308 -9.02 33.14 -10.24
N GLU A 309 -8.08 33.69 -9.53
CA GLU A 309 -7.07 34.59 -10.08
C GLU A 309 -6.41 33.94 -11.30
N VAL A 310 -6.15 34.70 -12.31
CA VAL A 310 -5.47 34.23 -13.52
C VAL A 310 -4.00 34.00 -13.17
N VAL A 311 -3.63 32.76 -12.97
CA VAL A 311 -2.23 32.34 -12.70
C VAL A 311 -1.53 32.17 -14.04
N THR A 312 -0.38 32.85 -14.23
CA THR A 312 0.42 32.68 -15.45
C THR A 312 1.03 31.24 -15.49
N ARG A 313 1.29 30.73 -16.72
CA ARG A 313 1.88 29.38 -16.87
C ARG A 313 3.22 29.26 -16.16
N SER A 314 4.03 30.31 -16.15
CA SER A 314 5.33 30.31 -15.45
C SER A 314 5.17 30.27 -13.93
N GLU A 315 4.23 31.01 -13.36
CA GLU A 315 3.92 30.99 -11.93
C GLU A 315 3.36 29.64 -11.51
N ALA A 316 2.44 29.08 -12.30
CA ALA A 316 1.91 27.74 -12.06
C ALA A 316 3.03 26.68 -12.03
N PHE A 317 3.89 26.69 -13.05
CA PHE A 317 5.02 25.76 -13.10
C PHE A 317 5.97 25.93 -11.90
N THR A 318 6.31 27.19 -11.56
CA THR A 318 7.25 27.48 -10.48
C THR A 318 6.70 27.01 -9.11
N TRP A 319 5.47 27.37 -8.78
CA TRP A 319 4.94 27.17 -7.42
C TRP A 319 4.27 25.81 -7.19
N PHE A 320 3.72 25.17 -8.25
CA PHE A 320 3.09 23.86 -8.13
C PHE A 320 4.03 22.69 -8.46
N LEU A 321 5.11 22.93 -9.21
CA LEU A 321 6.03 21.88 -9.60
C LEU A 321 7.48 22.21 -9.21
N GLY A 322 8.00 23.36 -9.62
CA GLY A 322 9.41 23.71 -9.45
C GLY A 322 9.86 23.75 -8.00
N VAL A 323 9.19 24.55 -7.16
CA VAL A 323 9.53 24.66 -5.72
C VAL A 323 9.28 23.35 -4.97
N PRO A 324 8.12 22.66 -5.10
CA PRO A 324 7.92 21.35 -4.47
C PRO A 324 8.99 20.32 -4.84
N VAL A 325 9.29 20.18 -6.14
CA VAL A 325 10.32 19.24 -6.59
C VAL A 325 11.69 19.61 -6.04
N ALA A 326 12.05 20.91 -6.05
CA ALA A 326 13.33 21.38 -5.52
C ALA A 326 13.45 21.13 -4.01
N VAL A 327 12.38 21.31 -3.23
CA VAL A 327 12.35 21.04 -1.78
C VAL A 327 12.54 19.54 -1.52
N ILE A 328 11.78 18.70 -2.20
CA ILE A 328 11.86 17.24 -2.03
C ILE A 328 13.22 16.71 -2.46
N ALA A 329 13.71 17.12 -3.64
CA ALA A 329 15.02 16.72 -4.14
C ALA A 329 16.16 17.21 -3.22
N GLY A 330 16.03 18.43 -2.67
CA GLY A 330 16.97 18.97 -1.70
C GLY A 330 17.07 18.11 -0.44
N VAL A 331 15.94 17.67 0.12
CA VAL A 331 15.94 16.83 1.33
C VAL A 331 16.47 15.42 1.03
N ILE A 332 16.15 14.84 -0.13
CA ILE A 332 16.71 13.54 -0.54
C ILE A 332 18.25 13.65 -0.66
N LEU A 333 18.75 14.71 -1.29
CA LEU A 333 20.19 14.96 -1.38
C LEU A 333 20.85 15.13 -0.01
N LEU A 334 20.24 15.90 0.88
CA LEU A 334 20.75 16.10 2.25
C LEU A 334 20.72 14.78 3.05
N GLY A 335 19.73 13.93 2.80
CA GLY A 335 19.67 12.57 3.37
C GLY A 335 20.81 11.69 2.87
N GLN A 336 21.11 11.70 1.57
CA GLN A 336 22.24 10.96 1.00
C GLN A 336 23.60 11.46 1.51
N MET A 337 23.69 12.74 1.83
CA MET A 337 24.88 13.35 2.43
C MET A 337 24.97 13.15 3.95
N ASN A 338 24.07 12.41 4.56
CA ASN A 338 23.93 12.21 6.01
C ASN A 338 23.77 13.52 6.83
N VAL A 339 23.29 14.57 6.19
CA VAL A 339 22.97 15.84 6.85
C VAL A 339 21.58 15.77 7.51
N VAL A 340 20.65 15.06 6.89
CA VAL A 340 19.31 14.74 7.42
C VAL A 340 19.24 13.23 7.67
N GLY A 341 18.90 12.82 8.88
CA GLY A 341 18.84 11.40 9.20
C GLY A 341 18.30 11.11 10.60
N SER A 342 18.55 9.89 11.06
CA SER A 342 18.13 9.46 12.39
C SER A 342 18.99 10.15 13.47
N GLN A 343 18.33 10.57 14.55
CA GLN A 343 18.92 11.03 15.79
C GLN A 343 18.47 10.13 16.96
N ASP A 344 18.13 8.87 16.68
CA ASP A 344 17.74 7.92 17.70
C ASP A 344 18.97 7.44 18.47
N LEU A 345 19.01 7.82 19.74
CA LEU A 345 20.06 7.46 20.69
C LEU A 345 19.61 6.37 21.68
N THR A 346 18.45 5.75 21.46
CA THR A 346 18.01 4.67 22.35
C THR A 346 19.00 3.49 22.26
N VAL A 347 19.59 3.14 23.37
CA VAL A 347 20.43 1.96 23.51
C VAL A 347 19.62 0.91 24.24
N ASP A 348 19.40 -0.22 23.60
CA ASP A 348 18.70 -1.34 24.23
C ASP A 348 19.48 -1.86 25.43
N SER A 349 18.75 -2.27 26.47
CA SER A 349 19.35 -2.77 27.71
C SER A 349 20.08 -4.10 27.53
N PHE A 350 19.81 -4.78 26.41
CA PHE A 350 20.35 -6.08 26.10
C PHE A 350 21.16 -6.02 24.81
N SER A 351 22.27 -6.76 24.77
CA SER A 351 23.09 -6.87 23.57
C SER A 351 22.29 -7.53 22.43
N GLU A 352 22.39 -6.98 21.22
CA GLU A 352 21.95 -7.68 20.01
C GLU A 352 22.85 -8.87 19.64
N GLN A 353 23.76 -9.28 20.53
CA GLN A 353 24.71 -10.39 20.33
C GLN A 353 24.07 -11.79 20.26
N GLY A 354 22.75 -11.84 20.08
CA GLY A 354 22.04 -13.03 19.63
C GLY A 354 21.76 -13.04 18.14
N GLN A 355 22.50 -12.31 17.32
CA GLN A 355 22.36 -12.44 15.87
C GLN A 355 22.77 -13.85 15.48
N ALA A 356 21.78 -14.66 15.10
CA ALA A 356 22.05 -15.86 14.34
C ALA A 356 22.86 -15.46 13.09
N ALA A 357 23.83 -16.29 12.70
CA ALA A 357 24.52 -16.09 11.42
C ALA A 357 23.47 -15.84 10.31
N SER A 358 23.86 -15.07 9.31
CA SER A 358 22.99 -14.69 8.17
C SER A 358 22.28 -15.90 7.54
N LEU A 359 22.90 -17.08 7.59
CA LEU A 359 22.32 -18.37 7.25
C LEU A 359 22.56 -19.37 8.40
N ARG A 360 21.64 -20.28 8.61
CA ARG A 360 21.83 -21.39 9.55
C ARG A 360 22.83 -22.40 8.97
N THR A 361 23.94 -22.63 9.67
CA THR A 361 25.03 -23.51 9.22
C THR A 361 24.95 -24.92 9.81
N ASN A 362 24.20 -25.12 10.90
CA ASN A 362 23.98 -26.42 11.51
C ASN A 362 22.79 -27.14 10.84
N VAL A 363 23.02 -27.62 9.62
CA VAL A 363 22.02 -28.27 8.76
C VAL A 363 22.56 -29.61 8.22
N SER A 364 21.66 -30.43 7.65
CA SER A 364 22.07 -31.67 6.97
C SER A 364 22.94 -31.38 5.73
N GLN A 365 23.71 -32.35 5.27
CA GLN A 365 24.55 -32.18 4.08
C GLN A 365 23.72 -31.85 2.84
N ASP A 366 22.57 -32.49 2.64
CA ASP A 366 21.67 -32.23 1.52
C ASP A 366 21.14 -30.80 1.57
N CYS A 367 20.79 -30.30 2.75
CA CYS A 367 20.36 -28.92 2.94
C CYS A 367 21.49 -27.93 2.68
N GLN A 368 22.72 -28.24 3.13
CA GLN A 368 23.89 -27.41 2.87
C GLN A 368 24.16 -27.25 1.36
N GLU A 369 24.13 -28.35 0.61
CA GLU A 369 24.31 -28.33 -0.84
C GLU A 369 23.22 -27.47 -1.51
N ALA A 370 21.98 -27.64 -1.09
CA ALA A 370 20.85 -26.86 -1.59
C ALA A 370 20.95 -25.36 -1.24
N MET A 371 21.46 -25.03 -0.06
CA MET A 371 21.67 -23.64 0.36
C MET A 371 22.85 -22.99 -0.40
N ILE A 372 23.92 -23.74 -0.67
CA ILE A 372 25.02 -23.28 -1.50
C ILE A 372 24.55 -23.01 -2.94
N ASP A 373 23.72 -23.89 -3.49
CA ASP A 373 23.12 -23.69 -4.81
C ASP A 373 22.22 -22.47 -4.89
N LEU A 374 21.50 -22.16 -3.81
CA LEU A 374 20.57 -21.02 -3.77
C LEU A 374 21.28 -19.69 -3.51
N HIS A 375 22.15 -19.64 -2.50
CA HIS A 375 22.78 -18.41 -2.00
C HIS A 375 24.19 -18.18 -2.53
N GLY A 376 24.82 -19.22 -3.07
CA GLY A 376 26.20 -19.21 -3.51
C GLY A 376 27.20 -19.57 -2.40
N LEU A 377 28.33 -20.12 -2.83
CA LEU A 377 29.39 -20.58 -1.91
C LEU A 377 29.98 -19.43 -1.06
N GLN A 378 30.01 -18.21 -1.61
CA GLN A 378 30.55 -17.05 -0.89
C GLN A 378 29.67 -16.66 0.31
N ALA A 379 28.34 -16.64 0.13
CA ALA A 379 27.40 -16.36 1.20
C ALA A 379 27.42 -17.45 2.28
N TRP A 380 27.52 -18.71 1.87
CA TRP A 380 27.68 -19.84 2.80
C TRP A 380 28.95 -19.71 3.64
N ASN A 381 30.12 -19.47 3.01
CA ASN A 381 31.38 -19.32 3.73
C ASN A 381 31.37 -18.11 4.68
N ALA A 382 30.71 -17.02 4.31
CA ALA A 382 30.52 -15.88 5.20
C ALA A 382 29.69 -16.26 6.44
N ALA A 383 28.57 -16.99 6.25
CA ALA A 383 27.73 -17.44 7.34
C ALA A 383 28.45 -18.44 8.27
N VAL A 384 29.32 -19.33 7.72
CA VAL A 384 30.17 -20.22 8.52
C VAL A 384 31.15 -19.41 9.37
N ALA A 385 31.82 -18.42 8.78
CA ALA A 385 32.74 -17.55 9.52
C ALA A 385 32.03 -16.74 10.61
N GLU A 386 30.82 -16.23 10.34
CA GLU A 386 29.96 -15.58 11.34
C GLU A 386 29.61 -16.53 12.48
N GLN A 387 29.22 -17.77 12.16
CA GLN A 387 28.89 -18.78 13.16
C GLN A 387 30.09 -19.21 13.99
N GLU A 388 31.28 -19.32 13.39
CA GLU A 388 32.52 -19.61 14.12
C GLU A 388 32.87 -18.46 15.06
N ALA A 389 32.72 -17.20 14.64
CA ALA A 389 32.92 -16.04 15.47
C ALA A 389 31.94 -16.00 16.67
N ILE A 390 30.67 -16.29 16.43
CA ILE A 390 29.62 -16.41 17.48
C ILE A 390 29.99 -17.52 18.47
N THR A 391 30.44 -18.67 17.96
CA THR A 391 30.83 -19.82 18.80
C THR A 391 32.09 -19.52 19.63
N ALA A 392 33.06 -18.82 19.03
CA ALA A 392 34.29 -18.39 19.73
C ALA A 392 34.00 -17.36 20.82
N ALA A 393 32.95 -16.54 20.63
CA ALA A 393 32.46 -15.56 21.62
C ALA A 393 31.59 -16.19 22.74
N GLY A 394 31.46 -17.56 22.79
CA GLY A 394 30.71 -18.24 23.83
C GLY A 394 29.37 -18.84 23.44
N GLY A 395 29.05 -18.84 22.14
CA GLY A 395 27.78 -19.34 21.60
C GLY A 395 26.69 -18.28 21.57
N VAL A 396 25.47 -18.69 21.16
CA VAL A 396 24.29 -17.80 21.22
C VAL A 396 24.08 -17.43 22.69
N ALA A 397 24.62 -16.30 23.12
CA ALA A 397 24.35 -15.78 24.45
C ALA A 397 22.84 -15.46 24.52
N GLU A 398 22.14 -16.00 25.51
CA GLU A 398 20.94 -15.35 26.01
C GLU A 398 21.27 -13.86 26.08
N SER A 399 20.35 -12.99 25.58
CA SER A 399 20.54 -11.55 25.59
C SER A 399 21.20 -11.10 26.89
N VAL A 400 22.49 -10.81 26.83
CA VAL A 400 23.25 -10.38 28.01
C VAL A 400 22.94 -8.93 28.25
N GLU A 401 22.60 -8.58 29.47
CA GLU A 401 22.45 -7.19 29.85
C GLU A 401 23.78 -6.46 29.62
N LEU A 402 23.78 -5.49 28.72
CA LEU A 402 24.96 -4.70 28.40
C LEU A 402 25.50 -4.04 29.69
N SER A 403 26.78 -4.19 29.94
CA SER A 403 27.43 -3.44 31.01
C SER A 403 27.32 -1.91 30.79
N ASP A 404 27.42 -1.15 31.85
CA ASP A 404 27.34 0.32 31.75
C ASP A 404 28.44 0.90 30.83
N GLU A 405 29.61 0.26 30.76
CA GLU A 405 30.71 0.65 29.86
C GLU A 405 30.38 0.37 28.40
N GLU A 406 29.84 -0.79 28.06
CA GLU A 406 29.41 -1.15 26.70
C GLU A 406 28.24 -0.28 26.23
N ARG A 407 27.28 0.02 27.12
CA ARG A 407 26.20 0.98 26.81
C ARG A 407 26.74 2.35 26.49
N ALA A 408 27.74 2.83 27.25
CA ALA A 408 28.36 4.12 27.01
C ALA A 408 29.11 4.14 25.68
N GLU A 409 29.75 3.05 25.28
CA GLU A 409 30.46 2.96 24.01
C GLU A 409 29.48 2.94 22.81
N VAL A 410 28.42 2.11 22.85
CA VAL A 410 27.37 2.09 21.83
C VAL A 410 26.68 3.46 21.73
N PHE A 411 26.41 4.10 22.88
CA PHE A 411 25.84 5.45 22.91
C PHE A 411 26.76 6.48 22.27
N ALA A 412 28.07 6.42 22.53
CA ALA A 412 29.05 7.31 21.91
C ALA A 412 29.15 7.10 20.39
N GLN A 413 29.07 5.85 19.92
CA GLN A 413 29.03 5.53 18.48
C GLN A 413 27.75 6.07 17.81
N LYS A 414 26.58 5.91 18.45
CA LYS A 414 25.31 6.48 17.96
C LYS A 414 25.36 8.01 17.89
N ILE A 415 25.95 8.68 18.86
CA ILE A 415 26.16 10.14 18.82
C ILE A 415 27.05 10.54 17.65
N ALA A 416 28.17 9.82 17.45
CA ALA A 416 29.09 10.12 16.36
C ALA A 416 28.49 9.89 14.97
N GLY A 417 27.53 8.95 14.84
CA GLY A 417 26.81 8.65 13.60
C GLY A 417 25.53 9.46 13.40
N ALA A 418 25.06 10.21 14.41
CA ALA A 418 23.80 10.95 14.33
C ALA A 418 23.87 12.10 13.31
N ALA A 419 22.82 12.22 12.48
CA ALA A 419 22.75 13.31 11.50
C ALA A 419 22.55 14.68 12.17
N PRO A 420 23.12 15.76 11.61
CA PRO A 420 22.95 17.12 12.13
C PRO A 420 21.49 17.59 12.22
N ILE A 421 20.66 17.18 11.25
CA ILE A 421 19.23 17.50 11.21
C ILE A 421 18.42 16.23 11.46
N GLY A 422 17.53 16.26 12.46
CA GLY A 422 16.62 15.16 12.73
C GLY A 422 15.60 14.95 11.61
N SER A 423 15.39 13.70 11.20
CA SER A 423 14.41 13.36 10.17
C SER A 423 13.00 13.88 10.46
N GLY A 424 12.58 13.89 11.74
CA GLY A 424 11.28 14.41 12.16
C GLY A 424 11.13 15.91 11.91
N VAL A 425 12.14 16.71 12.29
CA VAL A 425 12.17 18.17 12.06
C VAL A 425 12.18 18.45 10.55
N ALA A 426 13.02 17.74 9.80
CA ALA A 426 13.11 17.89 8.34
C ALA A 426 11.75 17.64 7.65
N ILE A 427 11.07 16.55 7.98
CA ILE A 427 9.74 16.22 7.41
C ILE A 427 8.72 17.32 7.70
N ILE A 428 8.64 17.81 8.93
CA ILE A 428 7.70 18.88 9.30
C ILE A 428 8.01 20.16 8.53
N MET A 429 9.29 20.53 8.42
CA MET A 429 9.70 21.73 7.69
C MET A 429 9.42 21.62 6.19
N VAL A 430 9.59 20.44 5.59
CA VAL A 430 9.17 20.15 4.20
C VAL A 430 7.67 20.33 4.03
N LEU A 431 6.86 19.78 4.92
CA LEU A 431 5.41 19.94 4.85
C LEU A 431 5.00 21.41 4.92
N PHE A 432 5.61 22.20 5.81
CA PHE A 432 5.37 23.63 5.87
C PHE A 432 5.79 24.34 4.59
N ALA A 433 6.96 24.03 4.03
CA ALA A 433 7.44 24.60 2.78
C ALA A 433 6.50 24.30 1.59
N LEU A 434 5.97 23.07 1.51
CA LEU A 434 5.00 22.68 0.49
C LEU A 434 3.69 23.46 0.64
N VAL A 435 3.16 23.63 1.85
CA VAL A 435 1.95 24.44 2.10
C VAL A 435 2.17 25.88 1.68
N LEU A 436 3.30 26.49 2.03
CA LEU A 436 3.61 27.86 1.63
C LEU A 436 3.77 28.03 0.12
N SER A 437 4.43 27.09 -0.55
CA SER A 437 4.58 27.06 -2.00
C SER A 437 3.22 27.00 -2.71
N LEU A 438 2.38 26.03 -2.33
CA LEU A 438 1.04 25.87 -2.89
C LEU A 438 0.17 27.11 -2.64
N ALA A 439 0.23 27.68 -1.43
CA ALA A 439 -0.51 28.90 -1.07
C ALA A 439 -0.08 30.11 -1.91
N ARG A 440 1.19 30.20 -2.28
CA ARG A 440 1.71 31.23 -3.19
C ARG A 440 1.24 31.03 -4.61
N GLY A 441 1.24 29.76 -5.07
CA GLY A 441 0.79 29.42 -6.42
C GLY A 441 -0.70 29.67 -6.67
N VAL A 442 -1.55 29.47 -5.66
CA VAL A 442 -3.00 29.66 -5.77
C VAL A 442 -3.42 31.14 -5.81
N ALA A 443 -2.70 32.01 -5.10
CA ALA A 443 -3.01 33.44 -5.04
C ALA A 443 -1.71 34.27 -5.17
N PRO A 444 -1.14 34.38 -6.38
CA PRO A 444 0.12 35.06 -6.60
C PRO A 444 0.04 36.59 -6.37
N SER A 445 -1.12 37.20 -6.53
CA SER A 445 -1.35 38.63 -6.26
C SER A 445 -1.52 38.99 -4.79
N GLY A 446 -1.79 37.99 -3.95
CA GLY A 446 -2.01 38.16 -2.51
C GLY A 446 -0.75 38.63 -1.78
N THR A 447 -0.94 39.27 -0.60
CA THR A 447 0.16 39.78 0.25
C THR A 447 1.16 38.70 0.60
N SER A 448 2.43 38.83 0.20
CA SER A 448 3.47 37.82 0.46
C SER A 448 4.01 37.81 1.90
N ALA A 449 3.81 38.90 2.64
CA ALA A 449 4.41 39.07 3.98
C ALA A 449 4.16 37.91 4.96
N PRO A 450 2.92 37.38 5.16
CA PRO A 450 2.71 36.26 6.07
C PRO A 450 3.43 34.97 5.62
N LEU A 451 3.46 34.71 4.30
CA LEU A 451 4.13 33.54 3.75
C LEU A 451 5.65 33.65 3.90
N LEU A 452 6.21 34.86 3.77
CA LEU A 452 7.63 35.12 4.01
C LEU A 452 8.01 34.92 5.49
N VAL A 453 7.16 35.33 6.43
CA VAL A 453 7.36 35.04 7.86
C VAL A 453 7.41 33.54 8.10
N GLY A 454 6.50 32.77 7.45
CA GLY A 454 6.50 31.31 7.51
C GLY A 454 7.79 30.70 6.94
N ALA A 455 8.24 31.17 5.79
CA ALA A 455 9.47 30.71 5.15
C ALA A 455 10.71 31.03 6.01
N LEU A 456 10.77 32.22 6.62
CA LEU A 456 11.80 32.57 7.58
C LEU A 456 11.80 31.66 8.82
N GLY A 457 10.61 31.31 9.31
CA GLY A 457 10.46 30.33 10.40
C GLY A 457 11.04 28.96 10.05
N ILE A 458 10.80 28.47 8.82
CA ILE A 458 11.37 27.21 8.35
C ILE A 458 12.90 27.27 8.30
N VAL A 459 13.45 28.32 7.68
CA VAL A 459 14.90 28.50 7.56
C VAL A 459 15.56 28.64 8.95
N LEU A 460 14.97 29.46 9.83
CA LEU A 460 15.45 29.62 11.19
C LEU A 460 15.40 28.30 11.99
N GLY A 461 14.32 27.53 11.83
CA GLY A 461 14.19 26.22 12.46
C GLY A 461 15.29 25.24 12.04
N LEU A 462 15.58 25.14 10.75
CA LEU A 462 16.66 24.31 10.23
C LEU A 462 18.04 24.79 10.70
N ILE A 463 18.27 26.10 10.76
CA ILE A 463 19.53 26.67 11.27
C ILE A 463 19.72 26.34 12.75
N LEU A 464 18.66 26.51 13.57
CA LEU A 464 18.73 26.19 14.98
C LEU A 464 18.89 24.70 15.25
N ASP A 465 18.30 23.84 14.40
CA ASP A 465 18.48 22.41 14.49
C ASP A 465 19.96 22.04 14.27
N ILE A 466 20.61 22.62 13.27
CA ILE A 466 22.04 22.37 13.00
C ILE A 466 22.97 22.95 14.07
N LEU A 467 22.67 24.15 14.58
CA LEU A 467 23.63 24.89 15.39
C LEU A 467 23.45 24.72 16.90
N VAL A 468 22.23 24.43 17.34
CA VAL A 468 21.86 24.47 18.78
C VAL A 468 21.35 23.11 19.25
N ILE A 469 20.60 22.39 18.40
CA ILE A 469 20.00 21.12 18.79
C ILE A 469 21.01 20.01 18.55
N GLY A 470 21.48 19.42 19.63
CA GLY A 470 22.32 18.22 19.57
C GLY A 470 21.48 16.96 19.76
N PRO A 471 21.94 15.80 19.31
CA PRO A 471 21.23 14.54 19.45
C PRO A 471 20.95 14.12 20.90
N GLN A 472 21.67 14.69 21.87
CA GLN A 472 21.48 14.44 23.32
C GLN A 472 20.47 15.41 23.99
N MET A 473 19.91 16.36 23.22
CA MET A 473 19.00 17.33 23.80
C MET A 473 17.65 16.69 24.11
N SER A 474 17.10 16.95 25.29
CA SER A 474 15.78 16.44 25.66
C SER A 474 14.69 17.00 24.74
N SER A 475 13.64 16.22 24.51
CA SER A 475 12.49 16.62 23.67
C SER A 475 11.87 17.94 24.11
N GLY A 476 11.83 18.21 25.44
CA GLY A 476 11.35 19.48 26.00
C GLY A 476 12.25 20.67 25.64
N ALA A 477 13.57 20.50 25.72
CA ALA A 477 14.53 21.55 25.36
C ALA A 477 14.50 21.82 23.84
N THR A 478 14.45 20.78 23.01
CA THR A 478 14.27 20.89 21.57
C THR A 478 12.99 21.66 21.21
N PHE A 479 11.87 21.34 21.87
CA PHE A 479 10.62 22.06 21.69
C PHE A 479 10.75 23.56 22.04
N LEU A 480 11.41 23.91 23.15
CA LEU A 480 11.60 25.30 23.54
C LEU A 480 12.45 26.08 22.54
N VAL A 481 13.53 25.47 22.02
CA VAL A 481 14.40 26.10 21.00
C VAL A 481 13.64 26.33 19.70
N LEU A 482 12.84 25.35 19.29
CA LEU A 482 12.08 25.41 18.05
C LEU A 482 10.73 26.15 18.18
N ALA A 483 10.31 26.53 19.39
CA ALA A 483 8.98 27.14 19.61
C ALA A 483 8.75 28.40 18.77
N ILE A 484 9.73 29.30 18.68
CA ILE A 484 9.62 30.53 17.89
C ILE A 484 9.62 30.24 16.40
N PRO A 485 10.59 29.48 15.82
CA PRO A 485 10.55 29.08 14.41
C PRO A 485 9.25 28.37 14.01
N PHE A 486 8.78 27.43 14.84
CA PHE A 486 7.51 26.75 14.60
C PHE A 486 6.31 27.69 14.64
N ALA A 487 6.25 28.62 15.60
CA ALA A 487 5.18 29.61 15.66
C ALA A 487 5.17 30.50 14.40
N MET A 488 6.35 30.91 13.91
CA MET A 488 6.46 31.66 12.65
C MET A 488 6.01 30.83 11.44
N ALA A 489 6.44 29.56 11.35
CA ALA A 489 6.04 28.65 10.29
C ALA A 489 4.53 28.39 10.32
N LEU A 490 3.96 28.13 11.50
CA LEU A 490 2.52 27.93 11.70
C LEU A 490 1.70 29.19 11.36
N TYR A 491 2.21 30.38 11.70
CA TYR A 491 1.56 31.64 11.31
C TYR A 491 1.49 31.77 9.78
N GLY A 492 2.60 31.51 9.08
CA GLY A 492 2.64 31.53 7.61
C GLY A 492 1.73 30.46 7.00
N CYS A 493 1.79 29.24 7.53
CA CYS A 493 0.94 28.13 7.08
C CYS A 493 -0.54 28.39 7.36
N GLY A 494 -0.91 29.00 8.48
CA GLY A 494 -2.30 29.40 8.77
C GLY A 494 -2.87 30.35 7.74
N HIS A 495 -2.10 31.39 7.37
CA HIS A 495 -2.48 32.29 6.26
C HIS A 495 -2.47 31.57 4.90
N GLY A 496 -1.51 30.66 4.69
CA GLY A 496 -1.48 29.80 3.52
C GLY A 496 -2.73 28.94 3.42
N ALA A 497 -3.10 28.26 4.51
CA ALA A 497 -4.30 27.43 4.56
C ALA A 497 -5.60 28.22 4.28
N MET A 498 -5.71 29.44 4.77
CA MET A 498 -6.86 30.30 4.46
C MET A 498 -6.95 30.62 2.95
N ARG A 499 -5.81 30.85 2.28
CA ARG A 499 -5.77 31.05 0.82
C ARG A 499 -6.14 29.78 0.06
N LEU A 500 -5.57 28.65 0.48
CA LEU A 500 -5.87 27.34 -0.11
C LEU A 500 -7.35 27.00 0.05
N ALA A 501 -7.94 27.26 1.21
CA ALA A 501 -9.36 27.06 1.48
C ALA A 501 -10.29 27.96 0.64
N GLY A 502 -9.80 29.12 0.18
CA GLY A 502 -10.52 29.99 -0.76
C GLY A 502 -10.59 29.43 -2.18
N ASN A 503 -9.68 28.53 -2.56
CA ASN A 503 -9.68 27.90 -3.86
C ASN A 503 -10.59 26.67 -3.89
N GLU A 504 -11.58 26.65 -4.79
CA GLU A 504 -12.58 25.57 -4.87
C GLU A 504 -11.94 24.22 -5.18
N LEU A 505 -10.96 24.17 -6.09
CA LEU A 505 -10.25 22.95 -6.45
C LEU A 505 -9.58 22.33 -5.24
N ILE A 506 -8.81 23.11 -4.50
CA ILE A 506 -8.07 22.60 -3.32
C ILE A 506 -9.05 22.20 -2.22
N ARG A 507 -10.07 23.01 -1.97
CA ARG A 507 -11.07 22.71 -0.94
C ARG A 507 -11.80 21.39 -1.17
N VAL A 508 -11.99 21.00 -2.43
CA VAL A 508 -12.71 19.78 -2.79
C VAL A 508 -11.77 18.59 -2.90
N VAL A 509 -10.59 18.76 -3.51
CA VAL A 509 -9.66 17.66 -3.81
C VAL A 509 -8.78 17.31 -2.63
N PHE A 510 -8.32 18.32 -1.87
CA PHE A 510 -7.30 18.12 -0.84
C PHE A 510 -7.73 17.21 0.31
N PRO A 511 -8.93 17.32 0.92
CA PRO A 511 -9.28 16.48 2.06
C PRO A 511 -9.34 14.99 1.72
N PRO A 512 -10.00 14.52 0.64
CA PRO A 512 -9.96 13.11 0.25
C PRO A 512 -8.55 12.64 -0.12
N LEU A 513 -7.76 13.49 -0.80
CA LEU A 513 -6.38 13.17 -1.16
C LEU A 513 -5.51 12.94 0.07
N VAL A 514 -5.57 13.83 1.06
CA VAL A 514 -4.83 13.69 2.32
C VAL A 514 -5.21 12.40 3.03
N LEU A 515 -6.49 12.06 3.07
CA LEU A 515 -6.96 10.82 3.67
C LEU A 515 -6.37 9.60 2.96
N ILE A 516 -6.42 9.57 1.63
CA ILE A 516 -5.86 8.47 0.83
C ILE A 516 -4.34 8.36 1.04
N VAL A 517 -3.63 9.50 0.96
CA VAL A 517 -2.17 9.55 1.16
C VAL A 517 -1.78 9.12 2.58
N ALA A 518 -2.54 9.51 3.60
CA ALA A 518 -2.29 9.10 4.98
C ALA A 518 -2.45 7.59 5.16
N VAL A 519 -3.53 7.01 4.62
CA VAL A 519 -3.79 5.57 4.67
C VAL A 519 -2.72 4.79 3.90
N LEU A 520 -2.51 5.13 2.64
CA LEU A 520 -1.51 4.45 1.80
C LEU A 520 -0.09 4.66 2.32
N GLY A 521 0.26 5.90 2.67
CA GLY A 521 1.58 6.25 3.18
C GLY A 521 1.93 5.50 4.46
N SER A 522 0.96 5.31 5.35
CA SER A 522 1.18 4.54 6.59
C SER A 522 1.42 3.04 6.32
N ILE A 523 0.74 2.46 5.32
CA ILE A 523 0.95 1.06 4.92
C ILE A 523 2.26 0.90 4.14
N LEU A 524 2.50 1.74 3.14
CA LEU A 524 3.67 1.67 2.26
C LEU A 524 4.96 2.01 3.00
N GLY A 525 4.89 2.91 3.99
CA GLY A 525 6.00 3.25 4.88
C GLY A 525 6.26 2.23 5.98
N GLY A 526 5.48 1.14 6.05
CA GLY A 526 5.63 0.12 7.09
C GLY A 526 5.27 0.58 8.50
N ILE A 527 4.61 1.76 8.62
CA ILE A 527 4.25 2.34 9.94
C ILE A 527 3.13 1.54 10.58
N THR A 528 2.15 1.08 9.78
CA THR A 528 1.02 0.29 10.27
C THR A 528 0.66 -0.84 9.31
N ASN A 529 -0.02 -1.85 9.86
CA ASN A 529 -0.69 -2.89 9.08
C ASN A 529 -1.90 -2.33 8.33
N PRO A 530 -2.41 -3.01 7.29
CA PRO A 530 -3.59 -2.57 6.54
C PRO A 530 -4.85 -2.31 7.38
N THR A 531 -5.05 -3.04 8.47
CA THR A 531 -6.26 -2.93 9.31
C THR A 531 -6.33 -1.65 10.12
N PRO A 532 -5.33 -1.25 10.91
CA PRO A 532 -5.33 0.05 11.57
C PRO A 532 -5.38 1.22 10.58
N ALA A 533 -4.68 1.11 9.44
CA ALA A 533 -4.73 2.14 8.39
C ALA A 533 -6.14 2.28 7.80
N ALA A 534 -6.83 1.17 7.53
CA ALA A 534 -8.21 1.17 7.03
C ALA A 534 -9.19 1.78 8.05
N ALA A 535 -9.00 1.48 9.34
CA ALA A 535 -9.82 2.05 10.42
C ALA A 535 -9.62 3.57 10.52
N LEU A 536 -8.37 4.05 10.40
CA LEU A 536 -8.05 5.47 10.34
C LEU A 536 -8.72 6.13 9.12
N GLY A 537 -8.66 5.48 7.96
CA GLY A 537 -9.34 5.92 6.75
C GLY A 537 -10.84 6.03 6.88
N ALA A 538 -11.48 5.00 7.47
CA ALA A 538 -12.93 5.00 7.72
C ALA A 538 -13.33 6.12 8.70
N GLY A 539 -12.60 6.28 9.80
CA GLY A 539 -12.83 7.37 10.77
C GLY A 539 -12.69 8.75 10.14
N GLY A 540 -11.62 8.96 9.36
CA GLY A 540 -11.40 10.22 8.63
C GLY A 540 -12.49 10.51 7.59
N ALA A 541 -12.96 9.50 6.86
CA ALA A 541 -14.06 9.63 5.91
C ALA A 541 -15.38 10.01 6.61
N ILE A 542 -15.69 9.40 7.76
CA ILE A 542 -16.86 9.74 8.57
C ILE A 542 -16.78 11.19 9.06
N MET A 543 -15.63 11.63 9.57
CA MET A 543 -15.41 13.01 10.02
C MET A 543 -15.58 14.00 8.87
N LEU A 544 -15.03 13.68 7.69
CA LEU A 544 -15.17 14.52 6.50
C LEU A 544 -16.63 14.62 6.02
N ALA A 545 -17.35 13.49 6.03
CA ALA A 545 -18.76 13.44 5.67
C ALA A 545 -19.63 14.23 6.68
N ALA A 546 -19.35 14.10 7.97
CA ALA A 546 -20.04 14.86 9.03
C ALA A 546 -19.77 16.37 8.90
N TYR A 547 -18.50 16.77 8.66
CA TYR A 547 -18.17 18.17 8.41
C TYR A 547 -18.95 18.74 7.23
N ARG A 548 -19.05 17.98 6.13
CA ARG A 548 -19.79 18.39 4.95
C ARG A 548 -21.27 18.54 5.25
N ARG A 549 -21.87 17.56 5.92
CA ARG A 549 -23.28 17.61 6.27
C ARG A 549 -23.62 18.82 7.14
N LEU A 550 -22.80 19.12 8.15
CA LEU A 550 -22.97 20.33 8.96
C LEU A 550 -22.91 21.60 8.13
N LYS A 551 -22.02 21.64 7.13
CA LYS A 551 -21.90 22.77 6.23
C LYS A 551 -23.14 22.90 5.32
N ASP A 552 -23.67 21.80 4.80
CA ASP A 552 -24.89 21.79 3.98
C ASP A 552 -26.13 22.24 4.79
N GLU A 553 -26.13 21.97 6.11
CA GLU A 553 -27.16 22.42 7.08
C GLU A 553 -26.89 23.84 7.62
N GLU A 554 -25.92 24.58 7.06
CA GLU A 554 -25.47 25.93 7.51
C GLU A 554 -25.00 25.96 8.98
N ARG A 555 -24.66 24.80 9.56
CA ARG A 555 -24.13 24.69 10.91
C ARG A 555 -22.61 24.80 10.93
N SER A 556 -22.07 25.25 12.07
CA SER A 556 -20.63 25.39 12.25
C SER A 556 -19.94 24.02 12.32
N GLY A 557 -19.13 23.69 11.32
CA GLY A 557 -18.25 22.50 11.32
C GLY A 557 -16.99 22.62 12.21
N LYS A 558 -16.84 23.71 12.98
CA LYS A 558 -15.64 23.97 13.81
C LYS A 558 -15.40 22.85 14.84
N VAL A 559 -16.47 22.28 15.38
CA VAL A 559 -16.36 21.17 16.36
C VAL A 559 -15.58 20.00 15.75
N ILE A 560 -15.91 19.59 14.53
CA ILE A 560 -15.23 18.48 13.87
C ILE A 560 -13.77 18.82 13.58
N ILE A 561 -13.47 20.05 13.14
CA ILE A 561 -12.11 20.50 12.92
C ILE A 561 -11.29 20.43 14.21
N PHE A 562 -11.82 20.97 15.30
CA PHE A 562 -11.12 20.94 16.58
C PHE A 562 -11.00 19.53 17.16
N SER A 563 -12.01 18.66 16.98
CA SER A 563 -11.92 17.26 17.36
C SER A 563 -10.85 16.53 16.53
N THR A 564 -10.74 16.81 15.21
CA THR A 564 -9.67 16.27 14.37
C THR A 564 -8.29 16.70 14.87
N PHE A 565 -8.09 17.97 15.19
CA PHE A 565 -6.84 18.45 15.78
C PHE A 565 -6.54 17.80 17.13
N ALA A 566 -7.55 17.58 17.95
CA ALA A 566 -7.39 16.92 19.24
C ALA A 566 -6.96 15.45 19.08
N VAL A 567 -7.55 14.71 18.10
CA VAL A 567 -7.11 13.35 17.78
C VAL A 567 -5.66 13.33 17.29
N ILE A 568 -5.31 14.21 16.36
CA ILE A 568 -3.94 14.31 15.84
C ILE A 568 -2.97 14.62 16.98
N LEU A 569 -3.30 15.57 17.86
CA LEU A 569 -2.48 15.91 19.01
C LEU A 569 -2.29 14.73 19.97
N ALA A 570 -3.36 13.99 20.26
CA ALA A 570 -3.29 12.81 21.11
C ALA A 570 -2.39 11.72 20.51
N ILE A 571 -2.48 11.50 19.20
CA ILE A 571 -1.62 10.54 18.47
C ILE A 571 -0.16 11.01 18.48
N LEU A 572 0.12 12.27 18.18
CA LEU A 572 1.47 12.82 18.17
C LEU A 572 2.14 12.71 19.54
N ILE A 573 1.38 12.99 20.60
CA ILE A 573 1.91 12.83 21.96
C ILE A 573 2.18 11.34 22.26
N GLY A 574 1.26 10.43 21.86
CA GLY A 574 1.43 9.00 22.09
C GLY A 574 2.61 8.37 21.34
N ILE A 575 3.00 8.95 20.20
CA ILE A 575 4.17 8.48 19.44
C ILE A 575 5.48 9.02 20.02
N ASN A 576 5.48 10.25 20.55
CA ASN A 576 6.72 10.93 20.97
C ASN A 576 7.01 10.82 22.46
N PHE A 577 6.03 10.40 23.27
CA PHE A 577 6.18 10.29 24.73
C PHE A 577 5.71 8.93 25.21
N ASP A 578 6.46 8.32 26.12
CA ASP A 578 5.99 7.13 26.83
C ASP A 578 4.88 7.53 27.80
N LEU A 579 3.64 7.14 27.49
CA LEU A 579 2.47 7.49 28.29
C LEU A 579 2.16 6.48 29.41
N ARG A 580 3.07 5.54 29.69
CA ARG A 580 2.89 4.56 30.76
C ARG A 580 3.10 5.24 32.11
N ILE A 581 2.03 5.32 32.90
CA ILE A 581 2.04 5.89 34.26
C ILE A 581 2.10 4.81 35.36
N ASN A 582 2.13 3.53 34.98
CA ASN A 582 2.15 2.38 35.91
C ASN A 582 3.58 1.88 36.18
N VAL A 583 4.57 2.75 36.03
CA VAL A 583 5.99 2.45 36.29
C VAL A 583 6.43 3.12 37.60
N GLU A 584 7.45 2.54 38.26
CA GLU A 584 7.91 2.98 39.58
C GLU A 584 8.41 4.44 39.63
N SER A 585 8.91 4.98 38.50
CA SER A 585 9.32 6.38 38.37
C SER A 585 8.74 7.02 37.12
N VAL A 586 7.79 7.93 37.30
CA VAL A 586 7.18 8.69 36.19
C VAL A 586 7.79 10.08 36.15
N SER A 587 8.36 10.49 35.02
CA SER A 587 8.89 11.84 34.86
C SER A 587 7.77 12.88 34.84
N PHE A 588 8.09 14.13 35.23
CA PHE A 588 7.13 15.22 35.14
C PHE A 588 6.66 15.45 33.69
N GLU A 589 7.54 15.28 32.70
CA GLU A 589 7.21 15.41 31.27
C GLU A 589 6.20 14.36 30.85
N THR A 590 6.37 13.10 31.23
CA THR A 590 5.41 12.01 31.01
C THR A 590 4.04 12.33 31.59
N TRP A 591 3.98 12.83 32.82
CA TRP A 591 2.73 13.24 33.46
C TRP A 591 2.00 14.34 32.68
N VAL A 592 2.73 15.38 32.27
CA VAL A 592 2.17 16.48 31.47
C VAL A 592 1.68 15.98 30.12
N ALA A 593 2.48 15.17 29.43
CA ALA A 593 2.12 14.56 28.14
C ALA A 593 0.85 13.70 28.28
N PHE A 594 0.76 12.85 29.31
CA PHE A 594 -0.40 12.03 29.59
C PHE A 594 -1.67 12.86 29.84
N VAL A 595 -1.58 13.92 30.65
CA VAL A 595 -2.72 14.79 30.94
C VAL A 595 -3.21 15.50 29.69
N ILE A 596 -2.29 16.01 28.84
CA ILE A 596 -2.64 16.69 27.59
C ILE A 596 -3.26 15.70 26.60
N ALA A 597 -2.67 14.50 26.42
CA ALA A 597 -3.20 13.46 25.56
C ALA A 597 -4.61 13.02 26.00
N LYS A 598 -4.81 12.85 27.30
CA LYS A 598 -6.11 12.47 27.86
C LYS A 598 -7.17 13.57 27.71
N ALA A 599 -6.78 14.84 27.91
CA ALA A 599 -7.66 15.98 27.67
C ALA A 599 -8.05 16.10 26.18
N ALA A 600 -7.08 15.94 25.28
CA ALA A 600 -7.34 15.92 23.84
C ALA A 600 -8.27 14.76 23.44
N TYR A 601 -8.05 13.57 23.97
CA TYR A 601 -8.90 12.41 23.74
C TYR A 601 -10.35 12.65 24.23
N LEU A 602 -10.51 13.17 25.43
CA LEU A 602 -11.84 13.49 25.98
C LEU A 602 -12.56 14.59 25.20
N TYR A 603 -11.81 15.56 24.67
CA TYR A 603 -12.38 16.60 23.81
C TYR A 603 -12.81 16.05 22.45
N ALA A 604 -12.09 15.05 21.93
CA ALA A 604 -12.38 14.43 20.63
C ALA A 604 -13.62 13.53 20.66
N LEU A 605 -13.90 12.91 21.82
CA LEU A 605 -15.13 12.14 22.06
C LEU A 605 -16.37 13.03 22.17
#